data_f4cc5062c3fb14d42c5ad7e6edfe4b3c
#
_entry.id   f4cc5062c3fb14d42c5ad7e6edfe4b3c
#
_cell.length_a   1.000
_cell.length_b   1.000
_cell.length_c   1.000
_cell.angle_alpha   90.00
_cell.angle_beta   90.00
_cell.angle_gamma   90.00
#
_symmetry.space_group_name_H-M   'P 1'
#
loop_
_entity.id
_entity.type
_entity.pdbx_description
1 polymer ?
#
loop_
_entity_poly.entity_id
_entity_poly.type
_entity_poly.pdbx_seq_one_letter_code
_entity_poly.pdbx_strand_id
1 'polypeptide(L)'
;QAHTEFLDQAMVNYLNIPLLASGEAVGIMPGQMGNSEVGHNAIGSGQIIKQGIAQVEAAFATGDIWESKAWKGAMKFLGTGKQKEEEKVANPTSCTGTLHFCGIFSDGGVHSDIKHLEQMIQRAYDEGVRRIRIHCVFDGRDVAPQSEPRYIERLEKFCTKYKDADFRIASGA
;
A
#
# COMPACT_ATOMS: atom_id res chain seq x y z
N GLN A 1 -20.55 29.36 16.74
CA GLN A 1 -21.02 29.41 15.35
C GLN A 1 -20.48 30.67 14.71
N ALA A 2 -20.00 30.58 13.47
CA ALA A 2 -19.54 31.73 12.71
C ALA A 2 -20.71 32.55 12.18
N HIS A 3 -20.54 33.86 12.09
CA HIS A 3 -21.50 34.72 11.38
C HIS A 3 -21.12 34.72 9.90
N THR A 4 -22.04 34.27 9.04
CA THR A 4 -21.81 34.04 7.61
C THR A 4 -22.78 34.81 6.73
N GLU A 5 -23.15 36.02 7.12
CA GLU A 5 -24.19 36.82 6.47
C GLU A 5 -24.01 36.94 4.94
N PHE A 6 -22.79 37.12 4.46
CA PHE A 6 -22.54 37.20 3.03
C PHE A 6 -22.82 35.87 2.32
N LEU A 7 -22.34 34.75 2.89
CA LEU A 7 -22.60 33.42 2.32
C LEU A 7 -24.09 33.07 2.36
N ASP A 8 -24.73 33.38 3.46
CA ASP A 8 -26.19 33.13 3.62
C ASP A 8 -27.01 33.90 2.57
N GLN A 9 -26.67 35.18 2.34
CA GLN A 9 -27.30 35.98 1.28
C GLN A 9 -26.93 35.46 -0.12
N ALA A 10 -25.68 35.04 -0.35
CA ALA A 10 -25.26 34.50 -1.63
C ALA A 10 -25.97 33.18 -1.97
N MET A 11 -26.17 32.32 -1.00
CA MET A 11 -26.89 31.07 -1.16
C MET A 11 -28.37 31.27 -1.53
N VAL A 12 -28.97 32.37 -1.10
CA VAL A 12 -30.40 32.69 -1.39
C VAL A 12 -30.53 33.43 -2.72
N ASN A 13 -29.63 34.37 -3.01
CA ASN A 13 -29.82 35.33 -4.09
C ASN A 13 -29.13 34.97 -5.41
N TYR A 14 -28.20 34.01 -5.39
CA TYR A 14 -27.44 33.63 -6.58
C TYR A 14 -27.59 32.14 -6.88
N LEU A 15 -27.35 31.77 -8.14
CA LEU A 15 -27.26 30.37 -8.55
C LEU A 15 -26.14 29.69 -7.81
N ASN A 16 -26.44 28.60 -7.16
CA ASN A 16 -25.45 27.79 -6.46
C ASN A 16 -25.76 26.30 -6.66
N ILE A 17 -24.72 25.48 -6.60
CA ILE A 17 -24.81 24.03 -6.70
C ILE A 17 -23.85 23.39 -5.69
N PRO A 18 -24.33 22.42 -4.90
CA PRO A 18 -23.46 21.67 -4.01
C PRO A 18 -22.56 20.71 -4.84
N LEU A 19 -21.28 20.67 -4.49
CA LEU A 19 -20.32 19.71 -5.02
C LEU A 19 -20.05 18.64 -3.97
N LEU A 20 -20.04 17.39 -4.39
CA LEU A 20 -19.60 16.30 -3.52
C LEU A 20 -18.07 16.39 -3.35
N ALA A 21 -17.61 16.48 -2.11
CA ALA A 21 -16.22 16.73 -1.76
C ALA A 21 -15.51 15.51 -1.15
N SER A 22 -16.19 14.36 -1.09
CA SER A 22 -15.66 13.14 -0.47
C SER A 22 -16.21 11.88 -1.13
N GLY A 23 -15.66 10.73 -0.77
CA GLY A 23 -16.10 9.43 -1.27
C GLY A 23 -15.80 9.20 -2.75
N GLU A 24 -16.53 8.30 -3.36
CA GLU A 24 -16.33 7.87 -4.76
C GLU A 24 -16.45 9.03 -5.76
N ALA A 25 -17.26 10.04 -5.44
CA ALA A 25 -17.44 11.22 -6.28
C ALA A 25 -16.14 12.02 -6.52
N VAL A 26 -15.13 11.81 -5.71
CA VAL A 26 -13.81 12.43 -5.84
C VAL A 26 -12.66 11.38 -5.94
N GLY A 27 -12.99 10.11 -6.18
CA GLY A 27 -12.03 9.05 -6.38
C GLY A 27 -11.45 8.43 -5.10
N ILE A 28 -12.11 8.61 -3.96
CA ILE A 28 -11.76 8.00 -2.67
C ILE A 28 -12.53 6.68 -2.52
N MET A 29 -11.85 5.66 -2.01
CA MET A 29 -12.47 4.37 -1.72
C MET A 29 -13.57 4.50 -0.65
N PRO A 30 -14.62 3.67 -0.71
CA PRO A 30 -15.66 3.68 0.31
C PRO A 30 -15.07 3.48 1.72
N GLY A 31 -15.53 4.30 2.68
CA GLY A 31 -15.11 4.22 4.08
C GLY A 31 -13.78 4.92 4.41
N GLN A 32 -13.06 5.43 3.43
CA GLN A 32 -11.85 6.21 3.66
C GLN A 32 -12.14 7.69 3.88
N MET A 33 -11.31 8.31 4.71
CA MET A 33 -11.36 9.76 4.94
C MET A 33 -10.85 10.51 3.71
N GLY A 34 -11.47 11.67 3.41
CA GLY A 34 -10.98 12.57 2.38
C GLY A 34 -9.59 13.12 2.69
N ASN A 35 -8.84 13.42 1.66
CA ASN A 35 -7.50 14.00 1.78
C ASN A 35 -7.26 15.10 0.74
N SER A 36 -6.21 15.89 0.99
CA SER A 36 -5.84 17.04 0.18
C SER A 36 -5.42 16.67 -1.24
N GLU A 37 -4.74 15.54 -1.42
CA GLU A 37 -4.33 15.07 -2.75
C GLU A 37 -5.53 14.93 -3.67
N VAL A 38 -6.53 14.19 -3.24
CA VAL A 38 -7.72 13.93 -4.04
C VAL A 38 -8.52 15.20 -4.30
N GLY A 39 -8.74 16.03 -3.26
CA GLY A 39 -9.51 17.27 -3.38
C GLY A 39 -8.86 18.25 -4.35
N HIS A 40 -7.56 18.50 -4.24
CA HIS A 40 -6.85 19.40 -5.14
C HIS A 40 -6.75 18.86 -6.57
N ASN A 41 -6.54 17.56 -6.72
CA ASN A 41 -6.51 16.94 -8.05
C ASN A 41 -7.87 17.04 -8.75
N ALA A 42 -8.97 16.79 -8.03
CA ALA A 42 -10.31 16.89 -8.59
C ALA A 42 -10.64 18.33 -9.02
N ILE A 43 -10.34 19.32 -8.17
CA ILE A 43 -10.55 20.74 -8.49
C ILE A 43 -9.64 21.17 -9.65
N GLY A 44 -8.35 20.82 -9.61
CA GLY A 44 -7.39 21.26 -10.60
C GLY A 44 -7.56 20.66 -11.98
N SER A 45 -8.01 19.41 -12.05
CA SER A 45 -8.19 18.69 -13.34
C SER A 45 -9.62 18.75 -13.87
N GLY A 46 -10.61 19.06 -13.03
CA GLY A 46 -12.03 18.96 -13.37
C GLY A 46 -12.48 17.51 -13.61
N GLN A 47 -11.74 16.53 -13.11
CA GLN A 47 -12.00 15.10 -13.31
C GLN A 47 -11.84 14.32 -12.02
N ILE A 48 -12.53 13.19 -11.94
CA ILE A 48 -12.35 12.24 -10.86
C ILE A 48 -11.05 11.45 -11.15
N ILE A 49 -10.03 11.65 -10.32
CA ILE A 49 -8.76 10.93 -10.40
C ILE A 49 -8.73 9.90 -9.28
N LYS A 50 -8.55 8.63 -9.64
CA LYS A 50 -8.39 7.56 -8.65
C LYS A 50 -7.15 7.84 -7.80
N GLN A 51 -7.32 7.80 -6.50
CA GLN A 51 -6.25 7.92 -5.53
C GLN A 51 -5.18 6.85 -5.75
N GLY A 52 -3.92 7.15 -5.39
CA GLY A 52 -2.79 6.23 -5.57
C GLY A 52 -3.05 4.84 -4.96
N ILE A 53 -3.61 4.78 -3.75
CA ILE A 53 -3.94 3.49 -3.11
C ILE A 53 -4.99 2.70 -3.92
N ALA A 54 -5.98 3.35 -4.53
CA ALA A 54 -6.96 2.68 -5.38
C ALA A 54 -6.35 2.15 -6.68
N GLN A 55 -5.34 2.83 -7.23
CA GLN A 55 -4.58 2.35 -8.39
C GLN A 55 -3.73 1.14 -8.03
N VAL A 56 -3.06 1.18 -6.87
CA VAL A 56 -2.28 0.05 -6.34
C VAL A 56 -3.19 -1.15 -6.10
N GLU A 57 -4.34 -0.97 -5.47
CA GLU A 57 -5.33 -2.03 -5.25
C GLU A 57 -5.78 -2.68 -6.57
N ALA A 58 -6.07 -1.86 -7.59
CA ALA A 58 -6.41 -2.36 -8.91
C ALA A 58 -5.26 -3.16 -9.54
N ALA A 59 -4.02 -2.69 -9.41
CA ALA A 59 -2.85 -3.38 -9.94
C ALA A 59 -2.58 -4.72 -9.23
N PHE A 60 -2.88 -4.83 -7.94
CA PHE A 60 -2.87 -6.12 -7.24
C PHE A 60 -3.97 -7.05 -7.73
N ALA A 61 -5.19 -6.52 -7.91
CA ALA A 61 -6.33 -7.32 -8.36
C ALA A 61 -6.16 -7.86 -9.78
N THR A 62 -5.57 -7.08 -10.70
CA THR A 62 -5.27 -7.51 -12.07
C THR A 62 -3.98 -8.32 -12.19
N GLY A 63 -3.08 -8.22 -11.21
CA GLY A 63 -1.74 -8.79 -11.26
C GLY A 63 -0.70 -7.94 -11.98
N ASP A 64 -1.06 -6.76 -12.50
CA ASP A 64 -0.15 -5.87 -13.23
C ASP A 64 1.03 -5.41 -12.37
N ILE A 65 0.86 -5.38 -11.05
CA ILE A 65 1.93 -5.04 -10.12
C ILE A 65 3.15 -5.94 -10.30
N TRP A 66 2.94 -7.24 -10.58
CA TRP A 66 3.98 -8.25 -10.78
C TRP A 66 4.68 -8.11 -12.13
N GLU A 67 4.01 -7.50 -13.08
CA GLU A 67 4.55 -7.19 -14.41
C GLU A 67 5.35 -5.89 -14.45
N SER A 68 5.32 -5.11 -13.36
CA SER A 68 6.04 -3.85 -13.25
C SER A 68 7.55 -4.03 -13.40
N LYS A 69 8.20 -3.03 -14.00
CA LYS A 69 9.67 -3.01 -14.15
C LYS A 69 10.37 -3.06 -12.79
N ALA A 70 9.77 -2.44 -11.77
CA ALA A 70 10.33 -2.42 -10.41
C ALA A 70 10.33 -3.82 -9.79
N TRP A 71 9.18 -4.51 -9.82
CA TRP A 71 9.10 -5.87 -9.28
C TRP A 71 10.03 -6.84 -10.01
N LYS A 72 9.93 -6.90 -11.33
CA LYS A 72 10.79 -7.76 -12.15
C LYS A 72 12.27 -7.45 -11.97
N GLY A 73 12.63 -6.17 -11.84
CA GLY A 73 13.99 -5.74 -11.57
C GLY A 73 14.50 -6.23 -10.22
N ALA A 74 13.70 -6.10 -9.17
CA ALA A 74 14.03 -6.58 -7.83
C ALA A 74 14.21 -8.11 -7.82
N MET A 75 13.28 -8.85 -8.39
CA MET A 75 13.36 -10.32 -8.46
C MET A 75 14.56 -10.79 -9.26
N LYS A 76 14.84 -10.16 -10.40
CA LYS A 76 16.06 -10.43 -11.18
C LYS A 76 17.32 -10.15 -10.40
N PHE A 77 17.39 -9.03 -9.67
CA PHE A 77 18.55 -8.69 -8.84
C PHE A 77 18.78 -9.70 -7.72
N LEU A 78 17.70 -10.23 -7.14
CA LEU A 78 17.75 -11.27 -6.12
C LEU A 78 18.14 -12.66 -6.66
N GLY A 79 18.23 -12.83 -7.98
CA GLY A 79 18.54 -14.11 -8.61
C GLY A 79 17.37 -15.10 -8.70
N THR A 80 16.12 -14.61 -8.54
CA THR A 80 14.91 -15.46 -8.66
C THR A 80 14.47 -15.70 -10.11
N GLY A 81 15.14 -15.10 -11.10
CA GLY A 81 14.85 -15.35 -12.51
C GLY A 81 15.31 -16.74 -12.96
N LYS A 82 14.61 -17.29 -13.96
CA LYS A 82 14.86 -18.61 -14.58
C LYS A 82 16.35 -18.99 -14.60
N GLN A 83 16.81 -19.66 -13.55
CA GLN A 83 18.02 -20.42 -13.62
C GLN A 83 17.75 -21.64 -14.51
N LYS A 84 18.70 -22.00 -15.37
CA LYS A 84 18.62 -23.23 -16.15
C LYS A 84 18.38 -24.39 -15.18
N GLU A 85 17.54 -25.34 -15.55
CA GLU A 85 17.17 -26.47 -14.68
C GLU A 85 18.40 -27.21 -14.10
N GLU A 86 19.52 -27.16 -14.79
CA GLU A 86 20.80 -27.75 -14.36
C GLU A 86 21.41 -27.05 -13.13
N GLU A 87 21.19 -25.75 -12.92
CA GLU A 87 21.65 -25.03 -11.73
C GLU A 87 20.73 -25.23 -10.52
N LYS A 88 19.44 -25.54 -10.74
CA LYS A 88 18.50 -25.86 -9.66
C LYS A 88 18.84 -27.16 -8.94
N VAL A 89 19.44 -28.13 -9.63
CA VAL A 89 19.85 -29.41 -9.05
C VAL A 89 21.03 -29.25 -8.11
N ALA A 90 21.92 -28.26 -8.36
CA ALA A 90 23.10 -28.02 -7.53
C ALA A 90 22.79 -27.14 -6.30
N ASN A 91 21.77 -26.28 -6.35
CA ASN A 91 21.41 -25.41 -5.21
C ASN A 91 19.95 -24.92 -5.30
N PRO A 92 18.99 -25.67 -4.72
CA PRO A 92 17.56 -25.37 -4.84
C PRO A 92 17.11 -24.05 -4.14
N THR A 93 18.00 -23.38 -3.44
CA THR A 93 17.74 -22.14 -2.68
C THR A 93 18.61 -20.96 -3.10
N SER A 94 18.92 -20.83 -4.38
CA SER A 94 19.97 -19.92 -4.86
C SER A 94 19.59 -18.43 -4.93
N CYS A 95 18.50 -18.00 -4.29
CA CYS A 95 18.32 -16.58 -4.00
C CYS A 95 19.33 -16.16 -2.93
N THR A 96 20.42 -15.53 -3.34
CA THR A 96 21.51 -15.11 -2.43
C THR A 96 21.25 -13.75 -1.77
N GLY A 97 20.33 -12.97 -2.31
CA GLY A 97 19.96 -11.64 -1.83
C GLY A 97 18.98 -11.64 -0.67
N THR A 98 18.79 -10.46 -0.08
CA THR A 98 17.77 -10.20 0.94
C THR A 98 16.82 -9.15 0.39
N LEU A 99 15.53 -9.45 0.42
CA LEU A 99 14.49 -8.48 0.05
C LEU A 99 14.13 -7.64 1.27
N HIS A 100 14.14 -6.32 1.10
CA HIS A 100 13.75 -5.39 2.13
C HIS A 100 12.44 -4.69 1.73
N PHE A 101 11.45 -4.73 2.62
CA PHE A 101 10.27 -3.90 2.54
C PHE A 101 10.37 -2.79 3.58
N CYS A 102 10.10 -1.54 3.18
CA CYS A 102 10.10 -0.39 4.09
C CYS A 102 8.89 0.47 3.77
N GLY A 103 8.11 0.80 4.78
CA GLY A 103 6.93 1.64 4.61
C GLY A 103 6.08 1.77 5.86
N ILE A 104 5.03 2.58 5.75
CA ILE A 104 4.05 2.76 6.81
C ILE A 104 3.32 1.44 7.03
N PHE A 105 3.20 1.08 8.30
CA PHE A 105 2.77 -0.23 8.73
C PHE A 105 1.43 -0.18 9.46
N SER A 106 0.36 -0.12 8.68
CA SER A 106 -1.02 -0.09 9.17
C SER A 106 -2.02 -0.56 8.11
N ASP A 107 -3.29 -0.58 8.47
CA ASP A 107 -4.42 -0.81 7.57
C ASP A 107 -5.21 0.49 7.28
N GLY A 108 -4.60 1.65 7.52
CA GLY A 108 -5.25 2.95 7.33
C GLY A 108 -5.65 3.25 5.88
N GLY A 109 -4.97 2.65 4.92
CA GLY A 109 -5.34 2.73 3.51
C GLY A 109 -5.18 4.12 2.87
N VAL A 110 -4.38 5.01 3.49
CA VAL A 110 -4.06 6.34 2.94
C VAL A 110 -2.71 6.30 2.24
N HIS A 111 -1.66 5.96 2.96
CA HIS A 111 -0.29 5.91 2.45
C HIS A 111 0.20 4.48 2.25
N SER A 112 -0.42 3.51 2.90
CA SER A 112 -0.06 2.10 2.86
C SER A 112 -1.22 1.23 3.32
N ASP A 113 -1.16 -0.05 2.99
CA ASP A 113 -2.07 -1.06 3.53
C ASP A 113 -1.27 -2.36 3.77
N ILE A 114 -1.34 -2.87 4.99
CA ILE A 114 -0.63 -4.09 5.40
C ILE A 114 -0.98 -5.31 4.53
N LYS A 115 -2.18 -5.37 3.96
CA LYS A 115 -2.58 -6.45 3.05
C LYS A 115 -1.74 -6.47 1.77
N HIS A 116 -1.30 -5.30 1.27
CA HIS A 116 -0.41 -5.23 0.12
C HIS A 116 0.97 -5.78 0.45
N LEU A 117 1.49 -5.48 1.65
CA LEU A 117 2.73 -6.06 2.14
C LEU A 117 2.63 -7.58 2.24
N GLU A 118 1.55 -8.11 2.82
CA GLU A 118 1.33 -9.56 2.91
C GLU A 118 1.30 -10.22 1.53
N GLN A 119 0.65 -9.61 0.54
CA GLN A 119 0.64 -10.11 -0.85
C GLN A 119 2.02 -10.06 -1.49
N MET A 120 2.79 -8.99 -1.27
CA MET A 120 4.17 -8.90 -1.76
C MET A 120 5.09 -9.95 -1.13
N ILE A 121 4.96 -10.20 0.16
CA ILE A 121 5.71 -11.25 0.86
C ILE A 121 5.36 -12.62 0.28
N GLN A 122 4.07 -12.92 0.14
CA GLN A 122 3.61 -14.18 -0.45
C GLN A 122 4.20 -14.38 -1.84
N ARG A 123 4.07 -13.37 -2.70
CA ARG A 123 4.57 -13.44 -4.08
C ARG A 123 6.08 -13.59 -4.13
N ALA A 124 6.82 -12.85 -3.31
CA ALA A 124 8.27 -12.98 -3.25
C ALA A 124 8.70 -14.40 -2.82
N TYR A 125 8.01 -14.96 -1.84
CA TYR A 125 8.24 -16.33 -1.40
C TYR A 125 7.98 -17.36 -2.51
N ASP A 126 6.88 -17.21 -3.23
CA ASP A 126 6.49 -18.08 -4.35
C ASP A 126 7.50 -18.00 -5.51
N GLU A 127 8.15 -16.84 -5.70
CA GLU A 127 9.22 -16.64 -6.66
C GLU A 127 10.61 -17.09 -6.15
N GLY A 128 10.71 -17.65 -4.94
CA GLY A 128 11.91 -18.27 -4.41
C GLY A 128 12.72 -17.41 -3.44
N VAL A 129 12.24 -16.22 -3.07
CA VAL A 129 12.90 -15.40 -2.05
C VAL A 129 12.75 -16.05 -0.67
N ARG A 130 13.86 -16.22 0.06
CA ARG A 130 13.88 -16.88 1.37
C ARG A 130 14.38 -15.98 2.49
N ARG A 131 14.98 -14.84 2.18
CA ARG A 131 15.42 -13.84 3.17
C ARG A 131 14.69 -12.54 2.97
N ILE A 132 13.84 -12.18 3.93
CA ILE A 132 13.00 -10.98 3.88
C ILE A 132 13.18 -10.17 5.17
N ARG A 133 13.35 -8.87 5.02
CA ARG A 133 13.45 -7.89 6.11
C ARG A 133 12.35 -6.88 5.95
N ILE A 134 11.61 -6.65 7.00
CA ILE A 134 10.46 -5.75 7.01
C ILE A 134 10.77 -4.63 7.99
N HIS A 135 10.87 -3.41 7.47
CA HIS A 135 11.14 -2.20 8.23
C HIS A 135 9.83 -1.46 8.43
N CYS A 136 9.24 -1.63 9.60
CA CYS A 136 7.94 -1.05 9.94
C CYS A 136 8.12 0.40 10.39
N VAL A 137 7.52 1.33 9.68
CA VAL A 137 7.30 2.70 10.14
C VAL A 137 5.90 2.74 10.75
N PHE A 138 5.81 2.90 12.04
CA PHE A 138 4.53 2.86 12.73
C PHE A 138 3.67 4.08 12.41
N ASP A 139 2.37 3.83 12.36
CA ASP A 139 1.35 4.80 12.01
C ASP A 139 0.50 5.12 13.24
N GLY A 140 0.46 6.38 13.61
CA GLY A 140 -0.39 6.86 14.69
C GLY A 140 -1.32 7.99 14.25
N ARG A 141 -1.44 8.19 12.92
CA ARG A 141 -2.24 9.26 12.32
C ARG A 141 -3.46 8.73 11.57
N ASP A 142 -3.25 7.77 10.67
CA ASP A 142 -4.32 7.19 9.84
C ASP A 142 -5.03 6.04 10.55
N VAL A 143 -4.42 5.55 11.63
CA VAL A 143 -4.99 4.56 12.56
C VAL A 143 -4.85 5.06 14.00
N ALA A 144 -5.50 4.40 14.94
CA ALA A 144 -5.44 4.79 16.35
C ALA A 144 -3.99 4.80 16.88
N PRO A 145 -3.59 5.82 17.64
CA PRO A 145 -2.29 5.83 18.31
C PRO A 145 -2.09 4.56 19.14
N GLN A 146 -0.84 4.06 19.21
CA GLN A 146 -0.46 2.86 19.97
C GLN A 146 -1.19 1.58 19.52
N SER A 147 -1.59 1.52 18.25
CA SER A 147 -2.23 0.33 17.66
C SER A 147 -1.24 -0.63 16.99
N GLU A 148 0.05 -0.30 16.94
CA GLU A 148 1.11 -1.05 16.29
C GLU A 148 1.25 -2.51 16.77
N PRO A 149 1.05 -2.87 18.06
CA PRO A 149 1.19 -4.25 18.48
C PRO A 149 0.25 -5.20 17.71
N ARG A 150 -0.97 -4.75 17.40
CA ARG A 150 -1.96 -5.51 16.62
C ARG A 150 -1.43 -5.88 15.23
N TYR A 151 -0.75 -4.95 14.58
CA TYR A 151 -0.21 -5.17 13.24
C TYR A 151 1.03 -6.06 13.26
N ILE A 152 1.89 -5.92 14.28
CA ILE A 152 3.06 -6.77 14.46
C ILE A 152 2.61 -8.21 14.69
N GLU A 153 1.67 -8.45 15.60
CA GLU A 153 1.13 -9.79 15.86
C GLU A 153 0.53 -10.41 14.60
N ARG A 154 -0.23 -9.62 13.81
CA ARG A 154 -0.77 -10.06 12.53
C ARG A 154 0.32 -10.50 11.56
N LEU A 155 1.39 -9.69 11.42
CA LEU A 155 2.49 -9.99 10.52
C LEU A 155 3.30 -11.20 10.98
N GLU A 156 3.63 -11.30 12.27
CA GLU A 156 4.31 -12.45 12.84
C GLU A 156 3.53 -13.73 12.58
N LYS A 157 2.23 -13.74 12.87
CA LYS A 157 1.33 -14.85 12.55
C LYS A 157 1.30 -15.18 11.06
N PHE A 158 1.32 -14.16 10.18
CA PHE A 158 1.38 -14.36 8.75
C PHE A 158 2.69 -15.03 8.34
N CYS A 159 3.82 -14.59 8.89
CA CYS A 159 5.15 -15.13 8.57
C CYS A 159 5.35 -16.58 9.03
N THR A 160 4.63 -17.04 10.07
CA THR A 160 4.74 -18.45 10.54
C THR A 160 4.35 -19.48 9.49
N LYS A 161 3.64 -19.08 8.44
CA LYS A 161 3.26 -19.96 7.32
C LYS A 161 4.47 -20.43 6.49
N TYR A 162 5.59 -19.70 6.55
CA TYR A 162 6.76 -19.86 5.68
C TYR A 162 7.97 -20.36 6.49
N LYS A 163 7.95 -21.63 6.87
CA LYS A 163 8.91 -22.22 7.81
C LYS A 163 10.35 -22.29 7.32
N ASP A 164 10.57 -22.26 6.00
CA ASP A 164 11.88 -22.32 5.34
C ASP A 164 12.42 -20.94 4.96
N ALA A 165 11.77 -19.86 5.40
CA ALA A 165 12.20 -18.50 5.13
C ALA A 165 12.68 -17.78 6.40
N ASP A 166 13.72 -16.97 6.26
CA ASP A 166 14.28 -16.12 7.30
C ASP A 166 13.62 -14.73 7.21
N PHE A 167 12.56 -14.55 8.00
CA PHE A 167 11.91 -13.26 8.19
C PHE A 167 12.48 -12.55 9.40
N ARG A 168 12.71 -11.25 9.28
CA ARG A 168 13.02 -10.38 10.41
C ARG A 168 12.24 -9.09 10.29
N ILE A 169 11.63 -8.70 11.38
CA ILE A 169 10.88 -7.47 11.52
C ILE A 169 11.75 -6.51 12.31
N ALA A 170 11.91 -5.31 11.81
CA ALA A 170 12.58 -4.20 12.49
C ALA A 170 11.62 -3.02 12.53
N SER A 171 11.57 -2.34 13.66
CA SER A 171 10.89 -1.06 13.79
C SER A 171 11.94 0.03 14.01
N GLY A 172 11.78 1.14 13.30
CA GLY A 172 12.44 2.39 13.61
C GLY A 172 11.39 3.39 14.06
N ALA A 173 11.64 4.06 15.14
CA ALA A 173 10.79 5.15 15.58
C ALA A 173 10.98 6.37 14.70
#